data_89e0e167f335fc6c04b9373e78616562
#
_entry.id   89e0e167f335fc6c04b9373e78616562
#
_cell.length_a   1.000
_cell.length_b   1.000
_cell.length_c   1.000
_cell.angle_alpha   90.00
_cell.angle_beta   90.00
_cell.angle_gamma   90.00
#
_symmetry.space_group_name_H-M   'P 1'
#
loop_
_entity.id
_entity.type
_entity.pdbx_description
1 polymer ?
#
loop_
_entity_poly.entity_id
_entity_poly.type
_entity_poly.pdbx_seq_one_letter_code
_entity_poly.pdbx_strand_id
1 'polypeptide(L)'
;MFYNYYSTTTIFAPQAVIDALKTDLKNRVTPIANDETKSWDGYELTAIPMYNLREEAKQFHTKGRGNGYVIEKDDMRVYFSGDTEDIPEMRNLKDIDKAFVCMNLPYTMTVERAADGVIAFAPKQVYPYHFRGQDGLSDTDKFKSLVDAADIDTEVIMLDWYPNNAE
;
A
#
# COMPACT_ATOMS: atom_id res chain seq x y z
N MET A 1 -1.18 31.96 -2.93
CA MET A 1 -0.58 31.66 -4.25
C MET A 1 -0.40 30.15 -4.51
N PHE A 2 -1.05 29.27 -3.77
CA PHE A 2 -0.97 27.80 -3.90
C PHE A 2 -2.14 27.17 -4.70
N TYR A 3 -3.14 27.96 -5.08
CA TYR A 3 -4.40 27.44 -5.66
C TYR A 3 -4.32 27.03 -7.14
N ASN A 4 -3.34 27.48 -7.91
CA ASN A 4 -3.29 27.24 -9.35
C ASN A 4 -2.50 25.98 -9.77
N TYR A 5 -1.67 25.40 -8.90
CA TYR A 5 -0.90 24.20 -9.24
C TYR A 5 -1.74 22.91 -9.24
N TYR A 6 -2.88 22.89 -8.53
CA TYR A 6 -3.72 21.70 -8.40
C TYR A 6 -4.94 21.67 -9.34
N SER A 7 -5.11 22.66 -10.21
CA SER A 7 -6.27 22.73 -11.09
C SER A 7 -6.32 21.62 -12.17
N THR A 8 -5.17 21.03 -12.49
CA THR A 8 -5.05 19.95 -13.48
C THR A 8 -4.77 18.58 -12.87
N THR A 9 -4.63 18.47 -11.54
CA THR A 9 -4.38 17.20 -10.86
C THR A 9 -5.63 16.32 -10.89
N THR A 10 -5.52 15.13 -11.43
CA THR A 10 -6.54 14.08 -11.31
C THR A 10 -6.37 13.35 -9.99
N ILE A 11 -7.45 13.21 -9.24
CA ILE A 11 -7.45 12.55 -7.93
C ILE A 11 -8.40 11.36 -8.00
N PHE A 12 -7.92 10.19 -7.59
CA PHE A 12 -8.74 9.00 -7.41
C PHE A 12 -8.77 8.63 -5.93
N ALA A 13 -9.94 8.28 -5.41
CA ALA A 13 -10.07 7.86 -4.01
C ALA A 13 -11.28 6.93 -3.80
N PRO A 14 -11.27 6.08 -2.76
CA PRO A 14 -12.46 5.32 -2.38
C PRO A 14 -13.55 6.25 -1.86
N GLN A 15 -14.82 5.82 -1.96
CA GLN A 15 -15.97 6.62 -1.57
C GLN A 15 -15.88 7.13 -0.13
N ALA A 16 -15.38 6.33 0.80
CA ALA A 16 -15.24 6.72 2.20
C ALA A 16 -14.30 7.93 2.41
N VAL A 17 -13.26 8.07 1.57
CA VAL A 17 -12.39 9.25 1.57
C VAL A 17 -13.13 10.46 1.01
N ILE A 18 -13.85 10.29 -0.13
CA ILE A 18 -14.63 11.36 -0.76
C ILE A 18 -15.66 11.92 0.22
N ASP A 19 -16.35 11.05 0.97
CA ASP A 19 -17.37 11.45 1.93
C ASP A 19 -16.80 12.30 3.08
N ALA A 20 -15.55 12.07 3.45
CA ALA A 20 -14.85 12.83 4.47
C ALA A 20 -14.25 14.17 3.99
N LEU A 21 -14.16 14.41 2.68
CA LEU A 21 -13.61 15.64 2.13
C LEU A 21 -14.56 16.82 2.29
N LYS A 22 -14.02 18.06 2.23
CA LYS A 22 -14.81 19.29 2.10
C LYS A 22 -15.45 19.36 0.71
N THR A 23 -16.58 20.04 0.62
CA THR A 23 -17.42 20.08 -0.59
C THR A 23 -16.71 20.52 -1.86
N ASP A 24 -15.81 21.50 -1.76
CA ASP A 24 -15.02 22.01 -2.89
C ASP A 24 -14.03 21.00 -3.46
N LEU A 25 -13.53 20.09 -2.62
CA LEU A 25 -12.63 19.00 -3.03
C LEU A 25 -13.40 17.79 -3.59
N LYS A 26 -14.57 17.47 -3.06
CA LYS A 26 -15.38 16.32 -3.51
C LYS A 26 -15.60 16.30 -5.01
N ASN A 27 -15.88 17.45 -5.62
CA ASN A 27 -16.16 17.58 -7.05
C ASN A 27 -14.93 17.38 -7.94
N ARG A 28 -13.72 17.24 -7.35
CA ARG A 28 -12.45 17.06 -8.05
C ARG A 28 -11.91 15.64 -7.94
N VAL A 29 -12.59 14.77 -7.22
CA VAL A 29 -12.14 13.40 -6.96
C VAL A 29 -13.00 12.43 -7.75
N THR A 30 -12.36 11.57 -8.51
CA THR A 30 -13.00 10.46 -9.21
C THR A 30 -13.06 9.26 -8.27
N PRO A 31 -14.24 8.72 -7.97
CA PRO A 31 -14.34 7.53 -7.14
C PRO A 31 -13.72 6.31 -7.84
N ILE A 32 -13.06 5.48 -7.05
CA ILE A 32 -12.57 4.17 -7.47
C ILE A 32 -12.81 3.16 -6.34
N ALA A 33 -13.63 2.15 -6.62
CA ALA A 33 -13.94 1.08 -5.67
C ALA A 33 -12.92 -0.05 -5.77
N ASN A 34 -12.89 -0.94 -4.75
CA ASN A 34 -12.06 -2.14 -4.82
C ASN A 34 -12.36 -2.91 -6.12
N ASP A 35 -11.34 -3.49 -6.72
CA ASP A 35 -11.33 -4.26 -7.96
C ASP A 35 -11.67 -3.46 -9.25
N GLU A 36 -11.85 -2.13 -9.14
CA GLU A 36 -11.98 -1.27 -10.32
C GLU A 36 -10.61 -0.87 -10.88
N THR A 37 -10.56 -0.70 -12.21
CA THR A 37 -9.43 -0.09 -12.94
C THR A 37 -9.88 1.21 -13.59
N LYS A 38 -9.05 2.24 -13.51
CA LYS A 38 -9.22 3.54 -14.19
C LYS A 38 -7.98 3.84 -15.01
N SER A 39 -8.20 4.28 -16.25
CA SER A 39 -7.10 4.74 -17.13
C SER A 39 -7.00 6.26 -17.08
N TRP A 40 -5.77 6.76 -17.02
CA TRP A 40 -5.48 8.20 -17.06
C TRP A 40 -4.09 8.46 -17.62
N ASP A 41 -3.97 9.24 -18.67
CA ASP A 41 -2.71 9.71 -19.28
C ASP A 41 -1.69 8.58 -19.55
N GLY A 42 -2.19 7.46 -20.08
CA GLY A 42 -1.38 6.27 -20.37
C GLY A 42 -1.01 5.44 -19.13
N TYR A 43 -1.54 5.77 -17.96
CA TYR A 43 -1.49 4.93 -16.76
C TYR A 43 -2.76 4.09 -16.62
N GLU A 44 -2.62 2.90 -16.06
CA GLU A 44 -3.72 2.13 -15.50
C GLU A 44 -3.59 2.07 -13.99
N LEU A 45 -4.66 2.42 -13.29
CA LEU A 45 -4.76 2.40 -11.83
C LEU A 45 -5.80 1.37 -11.43
N THR A 46 -5.36 0.27 -10.84
CA THR A 46 -6.25 -0.77 -10.29
C THR A 46 -6.30 -0.66 -8.78
N ALA A 47 -7.50 -0.52 -8.23
CA ALA A 47 -7.72 -0.49 -6.79
C ALA A 47 -7.78 -1.92 -6.23
N ILE A 48 -6.83 -2.26 -5.37
CA ILE A 48 -6.77 -3.54 -4.67
C ILE A 48 -7.46 -3.38 -3.31
N PRO A 49 -8.28 -4.31 -2.83
CA PRO A 49 -8.80 -4.28 -1.48
C PRO A 49 -7.70 -4.06 -0.43
N MET A 50 -8.03 -3.32 0.62
CA MET A 50 -7.15 -3.00 1.73
C MET A 50 -7.95 -3.16 3.03
N TYR A 51 -7.57 -4.13 3.87
CA TYR A 51 -8.28 -4.39 5.14
C TYR A 51 -7.48 -5.28 6.09
N ASN A 52 -7.93 -5.35 7.35
CA ASN A 52 -7.35 -6.21 8.37
C ASN A 52 -8.14 -7.52 8.54
N LEU A 53 -7.42 -8.60 8.81
CA LEU A 53 -7.94 -9.96 9.05
C LEU A 53 -8.12 -10.24 10.53
N ARG A 54 -7.20 -9.77 11.41
CA ARG A 54 -7.21 -9.99 12.84
C ARG A 54 -8.41 -9.29 13.49
N GLU A 55 -9.15 -9.98 14.33
CA GLU A 55 -10.38 -9.45 14.96
C GLU A 55 -10.13 -8.15 15.72
N GLU A 56 -9.04 -8.06 16.48
CA GLU A 56 -8.66 -6.87 17.24
C GLU A 56 -8.25 -5.68 16.37
N ALA A 57 -7.87 -5.92 15.12
CA ALA A 57 -7.41 -4.89 14.19
C ALA A 57 -8.45 -4.49 13.13
N LYS A 58 -9.51 -5.27 12.93
CA LYS A 58 -10.55 -5.00 11.91
C LYS A 58 -11.16 -3.61 12.00
N GLN A 59 -11.26 -3.07 13.21
CA GLN A 59 -11.81 -1.73 13.45
C GLN A 59 -10.99 -0.60 12.80
N PHE A 60 -9.67 -0.81 12.62
CA PHE A 60 -8.81 0.20 12.00
C PHE A 60 -9.03 0.26 10.49
N HIS A 61 -9.08 -0.90 9.84
CA HIS A 61 -9.19 -1.00 8.38
C HIS A 61 -10.21 -2.07 7.98
N THR A 62 -11.45 -1.61 7.77
CA THR A 62 -12.58 -2.48 7.40
C THR A 62 -12.58 -2.74 5.89
N LYS A 63 -12.84 -3.98 5.47
CA LYS A 63 -12.95 -4.36 4.05
C LYS A 63 -13.95 -3.48 3.29
N GLY A 64 -13.56 -3.03 2.10
CA GLY A 64 -14.38 -2.19 1.22
C GLY A 64 -14.32 -0.69 1.51
N ARG A 65 -13.58 -0.25 2.54
CA ARG A 65 -13.47 1.16 2.91
C ARG A 65 -12.27 1.87 2.28
N GLY A 66 -11.17 1.16 2.12
CA GLY A 66 -9.91 1.70 1.62
C GLY A 66 -9.39 0.91 0.42
N ASN A 67 -8.38 1.45 -0.24
CA ASN A 67 -7.70 0.84 -1.37
C ASN A 67 -6.19 0.79 -1.15
N GLY A 68 -5.56 -0.34 -1.48
CA GLY A 68 -4.24 -0.38 -2.06
C GLY A 68 -4.35 -0.11 -3.57
N TYR A 69 -3.22 0.05 -4.25
CA TYR A 69 -3.23 0.36 -5.69
C TYR A 69 -2.12 -0.39 -6.42
N VAL A 70 -2.45 -0.93 -7.59
CA VAL A 70 -1.46 -1.25 -8.62
C VAL A 70 -1.52 -0.14 -9.66
N ILE A 71 -0.37 0.49 -9.91
CA ILE A 71 -0.19 1.50 -10.96
C ILE A 71 0.65 0.87 -12.05
N GLU A 72 0.14 0.87 -13.28
CA GLU A 72 0.82 0.31 -14.43
C GLU A 72 1.05 1.36 -15.51
N LYS A 73 2.25 1.39 -16.07
CA LYS A 73 2.62 2.18 -17.25
C LYS A 73 3.87 1.58 -17.91
N ASP A 74 3.87 1.51 -19.25
CA ASP A 74 5.02 1.05 -20.05
C ASP A 74 5.57 -0.31 -19.54
N ASP A 75 4.68 -1.26 -19.28
CA ASP A 75 4.96 -2.61 -18.74
C ASP A 75 5.55 -2.63 -17.31
N MET A 76 5.64 -1.49 -16.62
CA MET A 76 6.04 -1.41 -15.21
C MET A 76 4.81 -1.43 -14.30
N ARG A 77 4.79 -2.34 -13.34
CA ARG A 77 3.70 -2.51 -12.35
C ARG A 77 4.20 -2.21 -10.94
N VAL A 78 3.62 -1.18 -10.31
CA VAL A 78 3.99 -0.75 -8.96
C VAL A 78 2.79 -0.92 -8.03
N TYR A 79 2.97 -1.70 -6.96
CA TYR A 79 1.95 -1.93 -5.94
C TYR A 79 2.21 -1.10 -4.70
N PHE A 80 1.17 -0.44 -4.20
CA PHE A 80 1.12 0.21 -2.88
C PHE A 80 0.06 -0.50 -2.05
N SER A 81 0.45 -1.11 -0.93
CA SER A 81 -0.47 -1.92 -0.13
C SER A 81 -1.61 -1.11 0.51
N GLY A 82 -1.37 0.18 0.80
CA GLY A 82 -2.20 0.88 1.77
C GLY A 82 -2.05 0.23 3.16
N ASP A 83 -2.96 0.52 4.07
CA ASP A 83 -2.95 0.01 5.44
C ASP A 83 -3.73 -1.31 5.52
N THR A 84 -3.06 -2.42 5.28
CA THR A 84 -3.67 -3.75 5.15
C THR A 84 -2.89 -4.81 5.92
N GLU A 85 -3.51 -5.95 6.15
CA GLU A 85 -2.80 -7.20 6.43
C GLU A 85 -2.51 -7.94 5.11
N ASP A 86 -1.83 -9.10 5.18
CA ASP A 86 -1.49 -9.94 4.03
C ASP A 86 -2.70 -10.72 3.49
N ILE A 87 -3.69 -9.98 3.06
CA ILE A 87 -4.97 -10.46 2.54
C ILE A 87 -4.81 -11.33 1.29
N PRO A 88 -5.81 -12.19 0.98
CA PRO A 88 -5.76 -13.03 -0.22
C PRO A 88 -5.55 -12.25 -1.52
N GLU A 89 -6.15 -11.06 -1.63
CA GLU A 89 -6.03 -10.20 -2.81
C GLU A 89 -4.58 -9.73 -3.03
N MET A 90 -3.86 -9.35 -1.95
CA MET A 90 -2.43 -9.02 -1.99
C MET A 90 -1.60 -10.25 -2.38
N ARG A 91 -1.83 -11.40 -1.73
CA ARG A 91 -1.05 -12.64 -1.95
C ARG A 91 -1.20 -13.21 -3.37
N ASN A 92 -2.28 -12.87 -4.06
CA ASN A 92 -2.57 -13.32 -5.43
C ASN A 92 -2.10 -12.35 -6.53
N LEU A 93 -1.46 -11.24 -6.18
CA LEU A 93 -0.88 -10.31 -7.17
C LEU A 93 0.13 -11.04 -8.05
N LYS A 94 0.25 -10.58 -9.30
CA LYS A 94 1.18 -11.16 -10.29
C LYS A 94 1.95 -10.06 -11.00
N ASP A 95 3.16 -10.42 -11.41
CA ASP A 95 4.02 -9.58 -12.25
C ASP A 95 4.23 -8.17 -11.68
N ILE A 96 4.45 -8.07 -10.36
CA ILE A 96 4.74 -6.81 -9.69
C ILE A 96 6.25 -6.53 -9.76
N ASP A 97 6.61 -5.39 -10.36
CA ASP A 97 8.01 -4.95 -10.43
C ASP A 97 8.46 -4.35 -9.10
N LYS A 98 7.63 -3.49 -8.50
CA LYS A 98 7.93 -2.83 -7.22
C LYS A 98 6.72 -2.88 -6.30
N ALA A 99 6.94 -3.24 -5.04
CA ALA A 99 5.90 -3.27 -4.03
C ALA A 99 6.29 -2.41 -2.82
N PHE A 100 5.40 -1.54 -2.39
CA PHE A 100 5.49 -0.82 -1.12
C PHE A 100 4.55 -1.47 -0.13
N VAL A 101 5.09 -2.06 0.95
CA VAL A 101 4.34 -2.89 1.90
C VAL A 101 4.46 -2.34 3.31
N CYS A 102 3.29 -2.11 3.95
CA CYS A 102 3.20 -1.61 5.31
C CYS A 102 3.42 -2.72 6.36
N MET A 103 3.89 -2.33 7.56
CA MET A 103 4.00 -3.23 8.71
C MET A 103 4.05 -2.44 10.02
N ASN A 104 2.92 -1.92 10.49
CA ASN A 104 2.86 -1.08 11.68
C ASN A 104 1.80 -1.56 12.68
N LEU A 105 2.24 -2.17 13.77
CA LEU A 105 1.35 -2.59 14.84
C LEU A 105 0.91 -1.41 15.72
N PRO A 106 -0.34 -1.45 16.25
CA PRO A 106 -1.35 -2.52 16.11
C PRO A 106 -2.23 -2.39 14.86
N TYR A 107 -1.97 -1.42 14.00
CA TYR A 107 -2.89 -0.93 12.96
C TYR A 107 -2.96 -1.84 11.74
N THR A 108 -1.85 -2.48 11.37
CA THR A 108 -1.77 -3.37 10.19
C THR A 108 -1.18 -4.73 10.60
N MET A 109 -0.20 -5.25 9.89
CA MET A 109 0.37 -6.58 10.09
C MET A 109 1.71 -6.58 10.82
N THR A 110 2.08 -7.74 11.36
CA THR A 110 3.42 -7.97 11.90
C THR A 110 4.46 -8.08 10.78
N VAL A 111 5.72 -7.98 11.14
CA VAL A 111 6.87 -8.19 10.23
C VAL A 111 6.80 -9.55 9.54
N GLU A 112 6.48 -10.61 10.29
CA GLU A 112 6.35 -11.97 9.77
C GLU A 112 5.23 -12.10 8.74
N ARG A 113 4.06 -11.50 9.04
CA ARG A 113 2.92 -11.52 8.11
C ARG A 113 3.21 -10.73 6.84
N ALA A 114 3.91 -9.60 6.97
CA ALA A 114 4.36 -8.82 5.82
C ALA A 114 5.32 -9.61 4.93
N ALA A 115 6.30 -10.31 5.54
CA ALA A 115 7.22 -11.17 4.82
C ALA A 115 6.49 -12.34 4.13
N ASP A 116 5.59 -13.04 4.84
CA ASP A 116 4.78 -14.12 4.27
C ASP A 116 3.94 -13.66 3.07
N GLY A 117 3.33 -12.47 3.18
CA GLY A 117 2.58 -11.87 2.09
C GLY A 117 3.46 -11.62 0.88
N VAL A 118 4.63 -10.97 1.07
CA VAL A 118 5.61 -10.69 0.01
C VAL A 118 6.11 -11.96 -0.65
N ILE A 119 6.44 -12.98 0.12
CA ILE A 119 6.89 -14.28 -0.39
C ILE A 119 5.80 -14.92 -1.30
N ALA A 120 4.53 -14.74 -0.97
CA ALA A 120 3.43 -15.34 -1.73
C ALA A 120 3.23 -14.71 -3.11
N PHE A 121 3.38 -13.37 -3.28
CA PHE A 121 3.22 -12.72 -4.59
C PHE A 121 4.55 -12.38 -5.27
N ALA A 122 5.67 -12.55 -4.59
CA ALA A 122 7.04 -12.48 -5.09
C ALA A 122 7.31 -11.33 -6.08
N PRO A 123 7.23 -10.06 -5.66
CA PRO A 123 7.54 -8.92 -6.51
C PRO A 123 9.04 -8.91 -6.83
N LYS A 124 9.48 -8.27 -7.93
CA LYS A 124 10.93 -8.14 -8.23
C LYS A 124 11.66 -7.33 -7.17
N GLN A 125 11.02 -6.26 -6.66
CA GLN A 125 11.56 -5.43 -5.57
C GLN A 125 10.47 -5.13 -4.54
N VAL A 126 10.83 -5.13 -3.25
CA VAL A 126 9.95 -4.72 -2.17
C VAL A 126 10.59 -3.64 -1.32
N TYR A 127 9.80 -2.64 -0.97
CA TYR A 127 10.15 -1.47 -0.17
C TYR A 127 9.28 -1.47 1.10
N PRO A 128 9.82 -1.81 2.28
CA PRO A 128 9.12 -1.59 3.53
C PRO A 128 8.80 -0.10 3.68
N TYR A 129 7.54 0.23 3.94
CA TYR A 129 7.12 1.60 4.24
C TYR A 129 6.05 1.58 5.33
N HIS A 130 5.71 2.75 5.89
CA HIS A 130 4.69 2.85 6.95
C HIS A 130 4.89 1.79 8.05
N PHE A 131 6.13 1.69 8.55
CA PHE A 131 6.50 0.71 9.58
C PHE A 131 6.68 1.34 10.97
N ARG A 132 6.18 2.58 11.19
CA ARG A 132 6.09 3.20 12.51
C ARG A 132 4.75 2.86 13.14
N GLY A 133 4.76 2.00 14.15
CA GLY A 133 3.61 1.64 14.96
C GLY A 133 3.51 2.47 16.25
N GLN A 134 2.66 2.02 17.16
CA GLN A 134 2.44 2.68 18.45
C GLN A 134 3.67 2.59 19.35
N ASP A 135 4.38 1.48 19.33
CA ASP A 135 5.52 1.19 20.21
C ASP A 135 6.87 1.45 19.55
N GLY A 136 6.89 2.19 18.43
CA GLY A 136 8.11 2.51 17.69
C GLY A 136 8.14 1.95 16.28
N LEU A 137 9.35 1.76 15.74
CA LEU A 137 9.55 1.21 14.40
C LEU A 137 9.50 -0.33 14.43
N SER A 138 8.85 -0.92 13.44
CA SER A 138 8.91 -2.36 13.21
C SER A 138 10.32 -2.79 12.78
N ASP A 139 10.68 -4.02 13.08
CA ASP A 139 11.99 -4.60 12.77
C ASP A 139 12.12 -4.92 11.26
N THR A 140 12.54 -3.92 10.49
CA THR A 140 12.70 -4.05 9.03
C THR A 140 13.89 -4.92 8.65
N ASP A 141 14.92 -5.06 9.51
CA ASP A 141 16.05 -5.98 9.28
C ASP A 141 15.58 -7.44 9.38
N LYS A 142 14.69 -7.73 10.33
CA LYS A 142 14.02 -9.03 10.42
C LYS A 142 13.16 -9.31 9.19
N PHE A 143 12.39 -8.32 8.71
CA PHE A 143 11.62 -8.45 7.48
C PHE A 143 12.52 -8.84 6.31
N LYS A 144 13.63 -8.10 6.12
CA LYS A 144 14.60 -8.42 5.07
C LYS A 144 15.16 -9.83 5.21
N SER A 145 15.55 -10.22 6.41
CA SER A 145 16.13 -11.56 6.67
C SER A 145 15.13 -12.67 6.32
N LEU A 146 13.84 -12.49 6.60
CA LEU A 146 12.80 -13.47 6.29
C LEU A 146 12.55 -13.59 4.77
N VAL A 147 12.55 -12.48 4.05
CA VAL A 147 12.37 -12.47 2.58
C VAL A 147 13.63 -13.07 1.90
N ASP A 148 14.83 -12.65 2.30
CA ASP A 148 16.10 -13.15 1.74
C ASP A 148 16.31 -14.67 1.99
N ALA A 149 15.72 -15.21 3.06
CA ALA A 149 15.78 -16.65 3.36
C ALA A 149 14.81 -17.50 2.53
N ALA A 150 13.88 -16.89 1.82
CA ALA A 150 12.92 -17.58 0.97
C ALA A 150 13.54 -17.87 -0.41
N ASP A 151 13.08 -18.94 -1.07
CA ASP A 151 13.51 -19.30 -2.44
C ASP A 151 12.71 -18.50 -3.49
N ILE A 152 12.93 -17.17 -3.52
CA ILE A 152 12.30 -16.23 -4.44
C ILE A 152 13.29 -15.17 -4.91
N ASP A 153 13.10 -14.64 -6.13
CA ASP A 153 13.93 -13.58 -6.74
C ASP A 153 13.43 -12.17 -6.35
N THR A 154 13.17 -11.92 -5.06
CA THR A 154 12.71 -10.61 -4.57
C THR A 154 13.85 -9.87 -3.89
N GLU A 155 14.19 -8.67 -4.37
CA GLU A 155 15.15 -7.77 -3.75
C GLU A 155 14.45 -6.87 -2.71
N VAL A 156 14.92 -6.88 -1.45
CA VAL A 156 14.43 -5.96 -0.41
C VAL A 156 15.25 -4.69 -0.40
N ILE A 157 14.61 -3.55 -0.73
CA ILE A 157 15.23 -2.23 -0.78
C ILE A 157 14.85 -1.43 0.46
N MET A 158 15.84 -1.10 1.28
CA MET A 158 15.65 -0.30 2.49
C MET A 158 15.80 1.18 2.18
N LEU A 159 14.73 1.96 2.42
CA LEU A 159 14.74 3.41 2.30
C LEU A 159 14.68 4.06 3.70
N ASP A 160 15.35 5.18 3.84
CA ASP A 160 15.31 5.97 5.09
C ASP A 160 14.04 6.85 5.12
N TRP A 161 12.90 6.23 5.49
CA TRP A 161 11.63 6.93 5.64
C TRP A 161 11.55 7.81 6.89
N TYR A 162 12.43 7.57 7.86
CA TYR A 162 12.39 8.23 9.18
C TYR A 162 13.78 8.72 9.60
N PRO A 163 14.42 9.64 8.85
CA PRO A 163 15.83 10.00 8.98
C PRO A 163 16.24 10.59 10.35
N ASN A 164 15.28 11.01 11.17
CA ASN A 164 15.55 11.64 12.47
C ASN A 164 15.27 10.72 13.68
N ASN A 165 15.13 9.40 13.47
CA ASN A 165 14.86 8.46 14.56
C ASN A 165 16.06 7.61 14.98
N ALA A 166 17.26 8.06 14.69
CA ALA A 166 18.51 7.47 15.21
C ALA A 166 18.79 8.04 16.62
N GLU A 167 17.90 7.79 17.61
CA GLU A 167 18.19 7.85 19.05
C GLU A 167 17.35 6.81 19.80
#